data_9b66881be6cc98c484db0d5fae112027
#
_entry.id   9b66881be6cc98c484db0d5fae112027
#
_cell.length_a   1.000
_cell.length_b   1.000
_cell.length_c   1.000
_cell.angle_alpha   90.00
_cell.angle_beta   90.00
_cell.angle_gamma   90.00
#
_symmetry.space_group_name_H-M   'P 1'
#
loop_
_entity.id
_entity.type
_entity.pdbx_description
1 polymer ?
#
loop_
_entity_poly.entity_id
_entity_poly.type
_entity_poly.pdbx_seq_one_letter_code
_entity_poly.pdbx_strand_id
1 'polypeptide(L)'
;LAQDNAFGKDGVKAFKDAIKKAKLVHEEYLPAATSDFTAAAQRIIDKLKDQPGRKIVWIIWAGGNPFKIADLDFKRHNIEIATGGNILPAMTAYKQFPGMEGGLYYYFGIPKNPVNEWLVANHYRLYKTPPDFFTAGGMSAAIAVVEALKKTNGDTSTPKLIAAMEGMSFQTPKGKMTFRKEDHQAMQDMYHFKIKVDPAFAWGVPELVREIKAEEMQVPIRNR
;
A
#
# COMPACT_ATOMS: atom_id res chain seq x y z
N LEU A 1 -10.42 9.30 6.08
CA LEU A 1 -9.59 9.87 7.14
C LEU A 1 -8.14 9.92 6.69
N ALA A 2 -7.51 11.09 6.71
CA ALA A 2 -6.15 11.27 6.25
C ALA A 2 -5.36 12.21 7.16
N GLN A 3 -4.02 12.13 7.10
CA GLN A 3 -3.16 13.13 7.72
C GLN A 3 -3.32 14.49 7.02
N ASP A 4 -3.32 15.57 7.80
CA ASP A 4 -3.33 16.94 7.27
C ASP A 4 -1.92 17.40 6.85
N ASN A 5 -1.43 16.77 5.78
CA ASN A 5 -0.15 17.09 5.14
C ASN A 5 -0.22 16.70 3.64
N ALA A 6 0.86 16.92 2.90
CA ALA A 6 0.93 16.60 1.48
C ALA A 6 0.61 15.12 1.20
N PHE A 7 1.18 14.18 1.96
CA PHE A 7 0.93 12.74 1.80
C PHE A 7 -0.57 12.40 1.90
N GLY A 8 -1.25 12.90 2.94
CA GLY A 8 -2.67 12.64 3.13
C GLY A 8 -3.55 13.27 2.05
N LYS A 9 -3.26 14.51 1.68
CA LYS A 9 -4.01 15.26 0.63
C LYS A 9 -3.84 14.61 -0.75
N ASP A 10 -2.63 14.24 -1.11
CA ASP A 10 -2.35 13.55 -2.39
C ASP A 10 -2.98 12.16 -2.42
N GLY A 11 -2.93 11.43 -1.31
CA GLY A 11 -3.59 10.12 -1.18
C GLY A 11 -5.10 10.22 -1.31
N VAL A 12 -5.76 11.20 -0.68
CA VAL A 12 -7.20 11.44 -0.83
C VAL A 12 -7.53 11.83 -2.27
N LYS A 13 -6.73 12.69 -2.89
CA LYS A 13 -6.92 13.05 -4.30
C LYS A 13 -6.83 11.82 -5.20
N ALA A 14 -5.80 10.99 -5.03
CA ALA A 14 -5.64 9.77 -5.83
C ALA A 14 -6.81 8.79 -5.61
N PHE A 15 -7.29 8.66 -4.37
CA PHE A 15 -8.46 7.85 -4.06
C PHE A 15 -9.73 8.37 -4.75
N LYS A 16 -9.97 9.69 -4.73
CA LYS A 16 -11.10 10.33 -5.43
C LYS A 16 -11.05 10.11 -6.93
N ASP A 17 -9.87 10.23 -7.53
CA ASP A 17 -9.67 10.01 -8.96
C ASP A 17 -9.93 8.54 -9.36
N ALA A 18 -9.74 7.59 -8.44
CA ALA A 18 -9.90 6.16 -8.68
C ALA A 18 -11.29 5.60 -8.37
N ILE A 19 -12.12 6.28 -7.59
CA ILE A 19 -13.47 5.82 -7.23
C ILE A 19 -14.35 5.73 -8.47
N LYS A 20 -14.99 4.56 -8.69
CA LYS A 20 -15.91 4.35 -9.82
C LYS A 20 -17.35 4.13 -9.39
N LYS A 21 -17.58 3.38 -8.31
CA LYS A 21 -18.92 2.97 -7.87
C LYS A 21 -19.28 3.45 -6.46
N ALA A 22 -18.29 3.65 -5.60
CA ALA A 22 -18.51 4.12 -4.25
C ALA A 22 -18.76 5.63 -4.25
N LYS A 23 -19.58 6.11 -3.29
CA LYS A 23 -19.81 7.54 -3.06
C LYS A 23 -18.90 8.02 -1.94
N LEU A 24 -18.10 9.02 -2.18
CA LEU A 24 -17.37 9.73 -1.12
C LEU A 24 -18.35 10.68 -0.41
N VAL A 25 -18.56 10.43 0.89
CA VAL A 25 -19.54 11.18 1.70
C VAL A 25 -18.86 12.24 2.55
N HIS A 26 -17.64 11.98 3.02
CA HIS A 26 -16.92 12.85 3.95
C HIS A 26 -15.41 12.72 3.79
N GLU A 27 -14.70 13.82 3.96
CA GLU A 27 -13.24 13.88 4.06
C GLU A 27 -12.88 14.45 5.44
N GLU A 28 -12.08 13.72 6.19
CA GLU A 28 -11.58 14.13 7.50
C GLU A 28 -10.06 14.19 7.49
N TYR A 29 -9.50 15.35 7.85
CA TYR A 29 -8.05 15.56 7.93
C TYR A 29 -7.65 15.92 9.36
N LEU A 30 -6.64 15.22 9.86
CA LEU A 30 -6.13 15.44 11.21
C LEU A 30 -4.60 15.59 11.22
N PRO A 31 -4.05 16.42 12.10
CA PRO A 31 -2.59 16.49 12.30
C PRO A 31 -1.98 15.12 12.63
N ALA A 32 -0.76 14.87 12.17
CA ALA A 32 -0.06 13.60 12.41
C ALA A 32 0.11 13.29 13.93
N ALA A 33 0.20 14.32 14.76
CA ALA A 33 0.35 14.19 16.21
C ALA A 33 -0.97 13.98 16.96
N THR A 34 -2.11 13.84 16.25
CA THR A 34 -3.42 13.63 16.90
C THR A 34 -3.40 12.34 17.71
N SER A 35 -3.78 12.42 18.97
CA SER A 35 -3.90 11.30 19.91
C SER A 35 -5.33 11.03 20.35
N ASP A 36 -6.22 12.03 20.28
CA ASP A 36 -7.65 11.91 20.55
C ASP A 36 -8.45 12.05 19.25
N PHE A 37 -9.15 10.99 18.90
CA PHE A 37 -9.96 10.87 17.68
C PHE A 37 -11.47 11.02 17.94
N THR A 38 -11.89 11.30 19.16
CA THR A 38 -13.32 11.30 19.57
C THR A 38 -14.16 12.24 18.72
N ALA A 39 -13.73 13.49 18.57
CA ALA A 39 -14.48 14.46 17.78
C ALA A 39 -14.52 14.11 16.29
N ALA A 40 -13.43 13.56 15.74
CA ALA A 40 -13.38 13.11 14.35
C ALA A 40 -14.27 11.88 14.13
N ALA A 41 -14.25 10.92 15.05
CA ALA A 41 -15.12 9.75 14.99
C ALA A 41 -16.59 10.16 14.99
N GLN A 42 -16.97 11.10 15.86
CA GLN A 42 -18.36 11.58 15.91
C GLN A 42 -18.77 12.23 14.58
N ARG A 43 -17.95 13.10 14.00
CA ARG A 43 -18.25 13.71 12.68
C ARG A 43 -18.39 12.66 11.59
N ILE A 44 -17.54 11.64 11.56
CA ILE A 44 -17.60 10.54 10.60
C ILE A 44 -18.89 9.73 10.80
N ILE A 45 -19.23 9.37 12.04
CA ILE A 45 -20.46 8.64 12.37
C ILE A 45 -21.68 9.43 11.92
N ASP A 46 -21.76 10.72 12.24
CA ASP A 46 -22.90 11.55 11.87
C ASP A 46 -23.10 11.66 10.34
N LYS A 47 -22.03 11.57 9.58
CA LYS A 47 -22.11 11.57 8.11
C LYS A 47 -22.47 10.19 7.52
N LEU A 48 -22.11 9.11 8.20
CA LEU A 48 -22.23 7.74 7.65
C LEU A 48 -23.39 6.94 8.24
N LYS A 49 -23.83 7.20 9.48
CA LYS A 49 -24.78 6.32 10.20
C LYS A 49 -26.06 6.03 9.40
N ASP A 50 -26.60 7.03 8.70
CA ASP A 50 -27.85 6.95 7.94
C ASP A 50 -27.63 6.68 6.43
N GLN A 51 -26.38 6.49 5.98
CA GLN A 51 -26.11 6.17 4.59
C GLN A 51 -26.45 4.70 4.31
N PRO A 52 -27.09 4.41 3.15
CA PRO A 52 -27.40 3.05 2.77
C PRO A 52 -26.16 2.26 2.35
N GLY A 53 -26.21 0.93 2.46
CA GLY A 53 -25.16 0.02 2.01
C GLY A 53 -23.97 -0.09 2.93
N ARG A 54 -22.87 -0.61 2.40
CA ARG A 54 -21.61 -0.79 3.12
C ARG A 54 -20.94 0.55 3.36
N LYS A 55 -20.55 0.81 4.61
CA LYS A 55 -19.92 2.06 5.07
C LYS A 55 -18.49 1.81 5.43
N ILE A 56 -17.56 2.51 4.78
CA ILE A 56 -16.13 2.28 4.94
C ILE A 56 -15.43 3.60 5.22
N VAL A 57 -14.60 3.64 6.24
CA VAL A 57 -13.62 4.70 6.48
C VAL A 57 -12.29 4.24 5.92
N TRP A 58 -11.89 4.82 4.78
CA TRP A 58 -10.57 4.60 4.21
C TRP A 58 -9.53 5.45 4.94
N ILE A 59 -8.49 4.81 5.47
CA ILE A 59 -7.44 5.46 6.26
C ILE A 59 -6.21 5.67 5.40
N ILE A 60 -5.74 6.92 5.28
CA ILE A 60 -4.52 7.33 4.60
C ILE A 60 -3.61 7.99 5.62
N TRP A 61 -2.70 7.19 6.19
CA TRP A 61 -1.89 7.62 7.32
C TRP A 61 -0.50 7.01 7.25
N ALA A 62 0.54 7.87 7.39
CA ALA A 62 1.93 7.43 7.49
C ALA A 62 2.40 7.50 8.95
N GLY A 63 3.14 6.48 9.42
CA GLY A 63 3.60 6.39 10.80
C GLY A 63 2.60 5.72 11.73
N GLY A 64 2.47 6.23 12.96
CA GLY A 64 1.55 5.69 13.98
C GLY A 64 0.11 5.67 13.48
N ASN A 65 -0.59 4.60 13.77
CA ASN A 65 -1.86 4.31 13.11
C ASN A 65 -3.05 4.84 13.90
N PRO A 66 -4.01 5.53 13.26
CA PRO A 66 -5.22 6.05 13.90
C PRO A 66 -6.30 4.98 14.12
N PHE A 67 -5.98 3.67 14.13
CA PHE A 67 -6.98 2.61 14.28
C PHE A 67 -7.82 2.68 15.55
N LYS A 68 -7.33 3.34 16.59
CA LYS A 68 -8.11 3.63 17.80
C LYS A 68 -9.45 4.35 17.51
N ILE A 69 -9.56 5.01 16.36
CA ILE A 69 -10.83 5.63 15.95
C ILE A 69 -11.94 4.58 15.77
N ALA A 70 -11.59 3.36 15.41
CA ALA A 70 -12.58 2.28 15.21
C ALA A 70 -13.20 1.78 16.55
N ASP A 71 -12.52 2.02 17.68
CA ASP A 71 -13.02 1.70 19.01
C ASP A 71 -14.13 2.68 19.46
N LEU A 72 -14.29 3.79 18.72
CA LEU A 72 -15.25 4.84 19.01
C LEU A 72 -16.60 4.63 18.29
N ASP A 73 -17.30 3.56 18.65
CA ASP A 73 -18.66 3.22 18.18
C ASP A 73 -18.84 2.90 16.67
N PHE A 74 -17.78 2.82 15.89
CA PHE A 74 -17.88 2.50 14.44
C PHE A 74 -18.64 1.20 14.20
N LYS A 75 -18.32 0.17 15.00
CA LYS A 75 -18.96 -1.15 14.89
C LYS A 75 -20.48 -1.10 15.12
N ARG A 76 -20.94 -0.27 16.09
CA ARG A 76 -22.35 -0.09 16.40
C ARG A 76 -23.14 0.51 15.22
N HIS A 77 -22.46 1.29 14.37
CA HIS A 77 -23.04 1.92 13.20
C HIS A 77 -22.75 1.16 11.90
N ASN A 78 -22.21 -0.06 12.00
CA ASN A 78 -21.78 -0.87 10.85
C ASN A 78 -20.81 -0.11 9.95
N ILE A 79 -19.88 0.63 10.54
CA ILE A 79 -18.81 1.32 9.84
C ILE A 79 -17.54 0.48 9.94
N GLU A 80 -17.02 0.09 8.80
CA GLU A 80 -15.78 -0.67 8.67
C GLU A 80 -14.61 0.29 8.41
N ILE A 81 -13.40 -0.14 8.76
CA ILE A 81 -12.18 0.56 8.33
C ILE A 81 -11.51 -0.21 7.21
N ALA A 82 -10.83 0.53 6.34
CA ALA A 82 -9.97 -0.02 5.30
C ALA A 82 -8.69 0.83 5.19
N THR A 83 -7.59 0.22 4.79
CA THR A 83 -6.30 0.91 4.68
C THR A 83 -5.39 0.25 3.65
N GLY A 84 -4.28 0.91 3.33
CA GLY A 84 -3.17 0.28 2.60
C GLY A 84 -2.37 -0.67 3.48
N GLY A 85 -1.68 -1.61 2.86
CA GLY A 85 -0.71 -2.48 3.53
C GLY A 85 0.46 -1.68 4.11
N ASN A 86 1.04 -2.21 5.16
CA ASN A 86 2.07 -1.54 5.94
C ASN A 86 3.23 -2.46 6.27
N ILE A 87 4.22 -1.97 6.97
CA ILE A 87 5.32 -2.78 7.52
C ILE A 87 4.79 -3.76 8.56
N LEU A 88 5.45 -4.89 8.73
CA LEU A 88 5.01 -5.96 9.64
C LEU A 88 4.74 -5.49 11.08
N PRO A 89 5.59 -4.63 11.71
CA PRO A 89 5.30 -4.11 13.04
C PRO A 89 3.97 -3.34 13.12
N ALA A 90 3.65 -2.53 12.12
CA ALA A 90 2.37 -1.80 12.07
C ALA A 90 1.19 -2.75 11.84
N MET A 91 1.38 -3.82 11.08
CA MET A 91 0.35 -4.84 10.81
C MET A 91 -0.01 -5.67 12.05
N THR A 92 0.76 -5.57 13.13
CA THR A 92 0.38 -6.18 14.42
C THR A 92 -0.98 -5.66 14.91
N ALA A 93 -1.27 -4.38 14.71
CA ALA A 93 -2.57 -3.80 15.03
C ALA A 93 -3.72 -4.37 14.20
N TYR A 94 -3.44 -4.90 12.99
CA TYR A 94 -4.46 -5.46 12.10
C TYR A 94 -5.10 -6.75 12.64
N LYS A 95 -4.46 -7.42 13.61
CA LYS A 95 -5.08 -8.58 14.29
C LYS A 95 -6.41 -8.23 14.98
N GLN A 96 -6.61 -6.98 15.34
CA GLN A 96 -7.84 -6.50 15.99
C GLN A 96 -8.99 -6.33 14.98
N PHE A 97 -8.70 -6.39 13.67
CA PHE A 97 -9.66 -6.14 12.60
C PHE A 97 -9.76 -7.30 11.63
N PRO A 98 -10.21 -8.50 12.09
CA PRO A 98 -10.41 -9.63 11.18
C PRO A 98 -11.44 -9.26 10.11
N GLY A 99 -11.11 -9.57 8.86
CA GLY A 99 -11.96 -9.22 7.73
C GLY A 99 -11.76 -7.81 7.16
N MET A 100 -10.92 -6.96 7.78
CA MET A 100 -10.56 -5.66 7.21
C MET A 100 -9.93 -5.85 5.82
N GLU A 101 -10.36 -5.04 4.87
CA GLU A 101 -9.87 -5.06 3.49
C GLU A 101 -9.03 -3.84 3.16
N GLY A 102 -8.23 -3.93 2.10
CA GLY A 102 -7.45 -2.79 1.64
C GLY A 102 -6.54 -3.10 0.45
N GLY A 103 -5.74 -2.10 0.06
CA GLY A 103 -4.70 -2.23 -0.96
C GLY A 103 -3.35 -2.54 -0.33
N LEU A 104 -2.58 -3.43 -0.94
CA LEU A 104 -1.28 -3.87 -0.44
C LEU A 104 -0.24 -3.77 -1.54
N TYR A 105 0.89 -3.12 -1.25
CA TYR A 105 2.03 -3.08 -2.15
C TYR A 105 2.75 -4.44 -2.22
N TYR A 106 3.05 -5.01 -1.05
CA TYR A 106 3.78 -6.27 -0.95
C TYR A 106 3.50 -6.95 0.40
N TYR A 107 3.39 -8.25 0.35
CA TYR A 107 3.48 -9.15 1.50
C TYR A 107 4.23 -10.41 1.08
N PHE A 108 5.22 -10.82 1.82
CA PHE A 108 6.17 -11.87 1.44
C PHE A 108 5.53 -13.20 1.02
N GLY A 109 4.36 -13.50 1.55
CA GLY A 109 3.62 -14.73 1.28
C GLY A 109 2.75 -14.71 0.02
N ILE A 110 2.56 -13.54 -0.62
CA ILE A 110 1.67 -13.39 -1.80
C ILE A 110 2.41 -13.67 -3.11
N PRO A 111 3.51 -13.00 -3.49
CA PRO A 111 4.16 -13.25 -4.77
C PRO A 111 4.79 -14.64 -4.84
N LYS A 112 4.56 -15.35 -5.94
CA LYS A 112 5.11 -16.68 -6.19
C LYS A 112 6.06 -16.62 -7.38
N ASN A 113 7.30 -16.23 -7.13
CA ASN A 113 8.35 -16.17 -8.16
C ASN A 113 9.74 -16.36 -7.53
N PRO A 114 10.74 -16.78 -8.33
CA PRO A 114 12.08 -17.07 -7.81
C PRO A 114 12.78 -15.90 -7.11
N VAL A 115 12.52 -14.65 -7.54
CA VAL A 115 13.13 -13.45 -6.94
C VAL A 115 12.59 -13.24 -5.52
N ASN A 116 11.28 -13.41 -5.33
CA ASN A 116 10.67 -13.34 -4.01
C ASN A 116 11.12 -14.49 -3.10
N GLU A 117 11.16 -15.70 -3.62
CA GLU A 117 11.62 -16.87 -2.86
C GLU A 117 13.06 -16.69 -2.37
N TRP A 118 13.94 -16.17 -3.22
CA TRP A 118 15.31 -15.82 -2.83
C TRP A 118 15.35 -14.75 -1.75
N LEU A 119 14.58 -13.66 -1.92
CA LEU A 119 14.49 -12.58 -0.93
C LEU A 119 14.03 -13.10 0.42
N VAL A 120 12.94 -13.86 0.46
CA VAL A 120 12.35 -14.40 1.70
C VAL A 120 13.36 -15.31 2.41
N ALA A 121 13.95 -16.25 1.68
CA ALA A 121 14.91 -17.21 2.25
C ALA A 121 16.14 -16.50 2.85
N ASN A 122 16.73 -15.54 2.12
CA ASN A 122 17.90 -14.82 2.59
C ASN A 122 17.60 -13.85 3.71
N HIS A 123 16.43 -13.17 3.71
CA HIS A 123 16.03 -12.29 4.80
C HIS A 123 15.83 -13.08 6.10
N TYR A 124 15.15 -14.23 6.04
CA TYR A 124 15.02 -15.10 7.19
C TYR A 124 16.37 -15.63 7.70
N ARG A 125 17.28 -15.99 6.78
CA ARG A 125 18.62 -16.46 7.15
C ARG A 125 19.40 -15.40 7.93
N LEU A 126 19.32 -14.13 7.50
CA LEU A 126 20.10 -13.02 8.06
C LEU A 126 19.42 -12.38 9.29
N TYR A 127 18.11 -12.14 9.23
CA TYR A 127 17.41 -11.31 10.21
C TYR A 127 16.39 -12.06 11.06
N LYS A 128 16.15 -13.36 10.79
CA LYS A 128 15.15 -14.20 11.48
C LYS A 128 13.70 -13.69 11.39
N THR A 129 13.44 -12.80 10.47
CA THR A 129 12.11 -12.23 10.18
C THR A 129 11.86 -12.24 8.66
N PRO A 130 10.60 -12.24 8.21
CA PRO A 130 10.32 -12.08 6.79
C PRO A 130 10.61 -10.66 6.30
N PRO A 131 10.86 -10.47 4.99
CA PRO A 131 10.96 -9.14 4.40
C PRO A 131 9.61 -8.43 4.41
N ASP A 132 9.62 -7.12 4.55
CA ASP A 132 8.47 -6.26 4.37
C ASP A 132 8.50 -5.52 3.03
N PHE A 133 7.56 -4.60 2.82
CA PHE A 133 7.45 -3.91 1.54
C PHE A 133 8.63 -2.94 1.30
N PHE A 134 9.24 -2.37 2.33
CA PHE A 134 10.46 -1.55 2.16
C PHE A 134 11.64 -2.39 1.70
N THR A 135 11.80 -3.58 2.26
CA THR A 135 12.84 -4.52 1.82
C THR A 135 12.64 -4.95 0.36
N ALA A 136 11.40 -5.28 -0.02
CA ALA A 136 11.08 -5.63 -1.40
C ALA A 136 11.27 -4.44 -2.36
N GLY A 137 10.93 -3.23 -1.93
CA GLY A 137 11.15 -2.00 -2.69
C GLY A 137 12.63 -1.71 -2.89
N GLY A 138 13.44 -1.81 -1.82
CA GLY A 138 14.89 -1.63 -1.90
C GLY A 138 15.56 -2.64 -2.83
N MET A 139 15.17 -3.92 -2.76
CA MET A 139 15.66 -4.94 -3.70
C MET A 139 15.26 -4.62 -5.13
N SER A 140 14.03 -4.19 -5.37
CA SER A 140 13.56 -3.81 -6.71
C SER A 140 14.37 -2.64 -7.29
N ALA A 141 14.68 -1.63 -6.46
CA ALA A 141 15.51 -0.51 -6.86
C ALA A 141 16.94 -0.96 -7.20
N ALA A 142 17.55 -1.83 -6.39
CA ALA A 142 18.87 -2.37 -6.67
C ALA A 142 18.90 -3.18 -7.98
N ILE A 143 17.90 -4.02 -8.23
CA ILE A 143 17.77 -4.76 -9.49
C ILE A 143 17.65 -3.79 -10.67
N ALA A 144 16.85 -2.73 -10.56
CA ALA A 144 16.70 -1.73 -11.62
C ALA A 144 18.05 -1.10 -12.00
N VAL A 145 18.86 -0.73 -11.01
CA VAL A 145 20.21 -0.17 -11.24
C VAL A 145 21.11 -1.19 -11.94
N VAL A 146 21.12 -2.44 -11.48
CA VAL A 146 21.93 -3.49 -12.08
C VAL A 146 21.52 -3.74 -13.53
N GLU A 147 20.23 -3.82 -13.83
CA GLU A 147 19.74 -4.03 -15.19
C GLU A 147 20.05 -2.83 -16.12
N ALA A 148 19.99 -1.60 -15.59
CA ALA A 148 20.40 -0.41 -16.34
C ALA A 148 21.91 -0.42 -16.64
N LEU A 149 22.75 -0.79 -15.68
CA LEU A 149 24.20 -0.92 -15.86
C LEU A 149 24.56 -2.01 -16.88
N LYS A 150 23.87 -3.13 -16.89
CA LYS A 150 24.03 -4.15 -17.94
C LYS A 150 23.72 -3.59 -19.32
N LYS A 151 22.63 -2.83 -19.47
CA LYS A 151 22.24 -2.20 -20.74
C LYS A 151 23.24 -1.13 -21.22
N THR A 152 23.88 -0.42 -20.30
CA THR A 152 24.89 0.59 -20.64
C THR A 152 26.33 0.04 -20.72
N ASN A 153 26.52 -1.27 -20.61
CA ASN A 153 27.83 -1.93 -20.52
C ASN A 153 28.73 -1.30 -19.42
N GLY A 154 28.15 -0.96 -18.27
CA GLY A 154 28.84 -0.38 -17.12
C GLY A 154 29.02 1.12 -17.18
N ASP A 155 28.51 1.83 -18.18
CA ASP A 155 28.56 3.30 -18.21
C ASP A 155 27.61 3.88 -17.15
N THR A 156 28.16 4.62 -16.20
CA THR A 156 27.43 5.20 -15.07
C THR A 156 26.98 6.63 -15.31
N SER A 157 27.16 7.18 -16.50
CA SER A 157 26.74 8.55 -16.80
C SER A 157 25.21 8.68 -16.70
N THR A 158 24.75 9.72 -16.02
CA THR A 158 23.33 9.95 -15.75
C THR A 158 22.44 9.91 -17.02
N PRO A 159 22.80 10.58 -18.14
CA PRO A 159 21.95 10.53 -19.33
C PRO A 159 21.78 9.12 -19.90
N LYS A 160 22.84 8.30 -19.87
CA LYS A 160 22.77 6.92 -20.38
C LYS A 160 21.96 6.02 -19.46
N LEU A 161 22.08 6.18 -18.13
CA LEU A 161 21.28 5.43 -17.19
C LEU A 161 19.79 5.78 -17.32
N ILE A 162 19.44 7.06 -17.43
CA ILE A 162 18.05 7.49 -17.66
C ILE A 162 17.52 6.85 -18.95
N ALA A 163 18.23 6.99 -20.07
CA ALA A 163 17.81 6.42 -21.34
C ALA A 163 17.68 4.88 -21.30
N ALA A 164 18.53 4.19 -20.53
CA ALA A 164 18.45 2.75 -20.35
C ALA A 164 17.24 2.32 -19.51
N MET A 165 16.84 3.15 -18.53
CA MET A 165 15.71 2.88 -17.63
C MET A 165 14.35 3.21 -18.26
N GLU A 166 14.28 4.19 -19.15
CA GLU A 166 13.03 4.55 -19.86
C GLU A 166 12.44 3.36 -20.61
N GLY A 167 11.22 2.98 -20.25
CA GLY A 167 10.54 1.80 -20.81
C GLY A 167 11.12 0.44 -20.39
N MET A 168 12.10 0.42 -19.47
CA MET A 168 12.75 -0.80 -19.02
C MET A 168 11.79 -1.68 -18.22
N SER A 169 11.72 -2.96 -18.58
CA SER A 169 11.03 -4.00 -17.80
C SER A 169 12.06 -4.93 -17.15
N PHE A 170 11.82 -5.31 -15.90
CA PHE A 170 12.70 -6.19 -15.14
C PHE A 170 11.92 -6.99 -14.11
N GLN A 171 12.52 -8.07 -13.59
CA GLN A 171 11.89 -8.94 -12.59
C GLN A 171 12.22 -8.43 -11.18
N THR A 172 11.22 -8.44 -10.31
CA THR A 172 11.30 -8.00 -8.91
C THR A 172 10.70 -9.04 -7.98
N PRO A 173 10.80 -8.91 -6.66
CA PRO A 173 10.06 -9.76 -5.73
C PRO A 173 8.55 -9.78 -5.97
N LYS A 174 7.99 -8.73 -6.58
CA LYS A 174 6.57 -8.64 -6.94
C LYS A 174 6.24 -9.22 -8.32
N GLY A 175 7.22 -9.66 -9.08
CA GLY A 175 7.10 -10.01 -10.47
C GLY A 175 7.62 -8.91 -11.41
N LYS A 176 7.06 -8.83 -12.61
CA LYS A 176 7.50 -7.86 -13.61
C LYS A 176 7.16 -6.43 -13.19
N MET A 177 8.14 -5.54 -13.28
CA MET A 177 7.99 -4.10 -13.14
C MET A 177 8.47 -3.42 -14.42
N THR A 178 7.81 -2.32 -14.81
CA THR A 178 8.19 -1.54 -16.00
C THR A 178 8.23 -0.06 -15.66
N PHE A 179 9.31 0.61 -15.96
CA PHE A 179 9.34 2.07 -15.90
C PHE A 179 8.64 2.65 -17.13
N ARG A 180 7.55 3.38 -16.91
CA ARG A 180 6.85 4.09 -17.97
C ARG A 180 7.73 5.25 -18.47
N LYS A 181 7.88 5.34 -19.80
CA LYS A 181 8.81 6.29 -20.41
C LYS A 181 8.40 7.75 -20.20
N GLU A 182 7.09 8.01 -20.21
CA GLU A 182 6.53 9.35 -20.25
C GLU A 182 6.70 10.14 -18.94
N ASP A 183 6.82 9.44 -17.80
CA ASP A 183 6.89 10.08 -16.48
C ASP A 183 7.72 9.27 -15.46
N HIS A 184 8.42 8.25 -15.94
CA HIS A 184 9.27 7.34 -15.14
C HIS A 184 8.53 6.60 -14.03
N GLN A 185 7.18 6.54 -14.09
CA GLN A 185 6.39 5.79 -13.12
C GLN A 185 6.70 4.30 -13.19
N ALA A 186 7.01 3.70 -12.05
CA ALA A 186 7.16 2.25 -11.94
C ALA A 186 5.77 1.59 -11.97
N MET A 187 5.44 0.95 -13.10
CA MET A 187 4.20 0.22 -13.31
C MET A 187 4.36 -1.21 -12.79
N GLN A 188 3.48 -1.61 -11.87
CA GLN A 188 3.55 -2.89 -11.18
C GLN A 188 2.18 -3.30 -10.66
N ASP A 189 1.97 -4.60 -10.45
CA ASP A 189 0.74 -5.13 -9.89
C ASP A 189 0.58 -4.72 -8.41
N MET A 190 -0.66 -4.61 -7.97
CA MET A 190 -1.04 -4.36 -6.58
C MET A 190 -1.96 -5.49 -6.09
N TYR A 191 -2.15 -5.59 -4.78
CA TYR A 191 -2.94 -6.66 -4.18
C TYR A 191 -4.11 -6.09 -3.40
N HIS A 192 -5.31 -6.60 -3.64
CA HIS A 192 -6.45 -6.45 -2.75
C HIS A 192 -6.38 -7.59 -1.72
N PHE A 193 -6.36 -7.25 -0.46
CA PHE A 193 -6.27 -8.21 0.64
C PHE A 193 -7.45 -8.13 1.59
N LYS A 194 -7.59 -9.20 2.36
CA LYS A 194 -8.47 -9.29 3.53
C LYS A 194 -7.66 -9.82 4.71
N ILE A 195 -7.83 -9.23 5.88
CA ILE A 195 -7.09 -9.68 7.07
C ILE A 195 -7.70 -10.94 7.64
N LYS A 196 -6.86 -11.96 7.78
CA LYS A 196 -7.07 -13.16 8.56
C LYS A 196 -6.26 -13.11 9.86
N VAL A 197 -6.84 -13.58 10.94
CA VAL A 197 -6.12 -13.79 12.19
C VAL A 197 -5.63 -15.24 12.25
N ASP A 198 -4.31 -15.40 12.31
CA ASP A 198 -3.64 -16.68 12.46
C ASP A 198 -2.76 -16.61 13.72
N PRO A 199 -2.94 -17.51 14.71
CA PRO A 199 -2.16 -17.51 15.94
C PRO A 199 -0.65 -17.75 15.72
N ALA A 200 -0.26 -18.34 14.60
CA ALA A 200 1.14 -18.55 14.26
C ALA A 200 1.90 -17.25 13.93
N PHE A 201 1.18 -16.14 13.68
CA PHE A 201 1.78 -14.86 13.31
C PHE A 201 1.51 -13.79 14.37
N ALA A 202 2.51 -12.94 14.61
CA ALA A 202 2.37 -11.78 15.50
C ALA A 202 1.48 -10.68 14.93
N TRP A 203 1.21 -10.68 13.64
CA TRP A 203 0.45 -9.67 12.89
C TRP A 203 -0.81 -10.23 12.24
N GLY A 204 -1.69 -9.35 11.77
CA GLY A 204 -2.82 -9.73 10.92
C GLY A 204 -2.31 -10.16 9.55
N VAL A 205 -2.65 -11.38 9.13
CA VAL A 205 -2.16 -11.98 7.88
C VAL A 205 -3.03 -11.51 6.71
N PRO A 206 -2.47 -10.82 5.72
CA PRO A 206 -3.23 -10.47 4.52
C PRO A 206 -3.40 -11.70 3.62
N GLU A 207 -4.63 -12.16 3.49
CA GLU A 207 -5.02 -13.10 2.45
C GLU A 207 -5.28 -12.36 1.15
N LEU A 208 -4.76 -12.87 0.04
CA LEU A 208 -5.00 -12.31 -1.28
C LEU A 208 -6.47 -12.53 -1.68
N VAL A 209 -7.19 -11.44 -1.91
CA VAL A 209 -8.53 -11.47 -2.50
C VAL A 209 -8.43 -11.37 -4.02
N ARG A 210 -7.62 -10.43 -4.52
CA ARG A 210 -7.41 -10.21 -5.95
C ARG A 210 -6.06 -9.54 -6.21
N GLU A 211 -5.38 -9.99 -7.24
CA GLU A 211 -4.28 -9.26 -7.85
C GLU A 211 -4.84 -8.21 -8.81
N ILE A 212 -4.39 -6.98 -8.68
CA ILE A 212 -4.79 -5.85 -9.51
C ILE A 212 -3.64 -5.59 -10.47
N LYS A 213 -3.85 -5.86 -11.74
CA LYS A 213 -2.80 -5.69 -12.76
C LYS A 213 -2.48 -4.21 -12.99
N ALA A 214 -1.22 -3.92 -13.32
CA ALA A 214 -0.75 -2.56 -13.58
C ALA A 214 -1.63 -1.85 -14.64
N GLU A 215 -2.03 -2.57 -15.67
CA GLU A 215 -2.86 -2.06 -16.78
C GLU A 215 -4.29 -1.72 -16.34
N GLU A 216 -4.83 -2.41 -15.32
CA GLU A 216 -6.17 -2.14 -14.79
C GLU A 216 -6.24 -0.83 -14.02
N MET A 217 -5.13 -0.40 -13.41
CA MET A 217 -5.13 0.75 -12.50
C MET A 217 -5.23 2.09 -13.23
N GLN A 218 -4.92 2.14 -14.52
CA GLN A 218 -5.00 3.35 -15.34
C GLN A 218 -4.31 4.56 -14.66
N VAL A 219 -3.10 4.33 -14.12
CA VAL A 219 -2.34 5.35 -13.40
C VAL A 219 -2.09 6.55 -14.33
N PRO A 220 -2.57 7.77 -13.99
CA PRO A 220 -2.44 8.94 -14.85
C PRO A 220 -0.97 9.35 -15.00
N ILE A 221 -0.62 9.89 -16.17
CA ILE A 221 0.70 10.51 -16.40
C ILE A 221 0.69 11.88 -15.75
N ARG A 222 1.61 12.13 -14.81
CA ARG A 222 1.62 13.37 -14.02
C ARG A 222 2.86 14.24 -14.20
N ASN A 223 4.02 13.64 -14.37
CA ASN A 223 5.31 14.35 -14.48
C ASN A 223 5.84 14.18 -15.91
N ARG A 224 5.60 15.15 -16.77
CA ARG A 224 6.12 15.20 -18.14
C ARG A 224 7.30 16.14 -18.23
#